data_73d76a1e56ff9d0e108ea354b3221458
#
_entry.id   73d76a1e56ff9d0e108ea354b3221458
#
_cell.length_a   1.000
_cell.length_b   1.000
_cell.length_c   1.000
_cell.angle_alpha   90.00
_cell.angle_beta   90.00
_cell.angle_gamma   90.00
#
_symmetry.space_group_name_H-M   'P 1'
#
loop_
_entity.id
_entity.type
_entity.pdbx_description
1 polymer ?
#
loop_
_entity_poly.entity_id
_entity_poly.type
_entity_poly.pdbx_seq_one_letter_code
_entity_poly.pdbx_strand_id
1 'polypeptide(L)'
;MRIFASALAFVAVATVAHAAEPVVAIAPGAQQALLASSDPQLAANKKLVFDMWRTFLSAHHIEEADKFLAPEYHQHNPNAETGLAGVKAYFTALKLAPTPIPDTIDRMVSIVAERDLVVVALVREGKDKDGNAYTTTWFDMFRIANGKIVEHWDTATKP
;
A
#
# COMPACT_ATOMS: atom_id res chain seq x y z
N MET A 1 -25.11 55.35 -45.53
CA MET A 1 -25.15 53.91 -45.13
C MET A 1 -23.91 53.65 -44.32
N ARG A 2 -24.03 53.60 -42.98
CA ARG A 2 -22.88 53.39 -42.08
C ARG A 2 -22.87 51.91 -41.65
N ILE A 3 -21.80 51.21 -42.03
CA ILE A 3 -21.59 49.78 -41.67
C ILE A 3 -20.89 49.76 -40.32
N PHE A 4 -21.53 49.23 -39.28
CA PHE A 4 -20.92 48.95 -38.01
C PHE A 4 -20.27 47.58 -38.07
N ALA A 5 -18.94 47.55 -38.01
CA ALA A 5 -18.20 46.31 -37.84
C ALA A 5 -18.10 45.98 -36.33
N SER A 6 -18.80 44.94 -35.89
CA SER A 6 -18.66 44.43 -34.55
C SER A 6 -17.43 43.50 -34.47
N ALA A 7 -16.44 43.92 -33.71
CA ALA A 7 -15.29 43.06 -33.42
C ALA A 7 -15.69 42.09 -32.26
N LEU A 8 -15.71 40.79 -32.56
CA LEU A 8 -15.85 39.73 -31.55
C LEU A 8 -14.47 39.52 -30.91
N ALA A 9 -14.33 39.90 -29.62
CA ALA A 9 -13.13 39.58 -28.84
C ALA A 9 -13.22 38.11 -28.34
N PHE A 10 -12.39 37.24 -28.86
CA PHE A 10 -12.20 35.88 -28.29
C PHE A 10 -11.35 36.00 -27.03
N VAL A 11 -11.95 35.73 -25.88
CA VAL A 11 -11.20 35.53 -24.63
C VAL A 11 -10.70 34.07 -24.63
N ALA A 12 -9.43 33.87 -24.86
CA ALA A 12 -8.80 32.58 -24.72
C ALA A 12 -8.62 32.30 -23.18
N VAL A 13 -9.44 31.43 -22.65
CA VAL A 13 -9.24 30.90 -21.28
C VAL A 13 -8.09 29.89 -21.36
N ALA A 14 -6.91 30.27 -20.91
CA ALA A 14 -5.79 29.36 -20.75
C ALA A 14 -6.10 28.44 -19.54
N THR A 15 -6.43 27.19 -19.80
CA THR A 15 -6.50 26.14 -18.75
C THR A 15 -5.08 25.80 -18.33
N VAL A 16 -4.68 26.23 -17.13
CA VAL A 16 -3.44 25.78 -16.51
C VAL A 16 -3.67 24.34 -16.09
N ALA A 17 -3.09 23.39 -16.82
CA ALA A 17 -3.05 22.00 -16.39
C ALA A 17 -2.11 21.92 -15.18
N HIS A 18 -2.66 21.70 -13.99
CA HIS A 18 -1.88 21.37 -12.82
C HIS A 18 -1.47 19.90 -12.92
N ALA A 19 -0.16 19.63 -12.94
CA ALA A 19 0.33 18.28 -12.75
C ALA A 19 -0.09 17.78 -11.36
N ALA A 20 -0.43 16.49 -11.25
CA ALA A 20 -0.74 15.89 -9.95
C ALA A 20 0.49 15.99 -9.03
N GLU A 21 0.26 16.35 -7.77
CA GLU A 21 1.30 16.34 -6.75
C GLU A 21 1.82 14.90 -6.54
N PRO A 22 3.15 14.70 -6.41
CA PRO A 22 3.70 13.37 -6.16
C PRO A 22 3.26 12.85 -4.79
N VAL A 23 2.95 11.54 -4.71
CA VAL A 23 2.68 10.87 -3.43
C VAL A 23 3.97 10.80 -2.63
N VAL A 24 3.93 11.20 -1.36
CA VAL A 24 5.09 11.26 -0.46
C VAL A 24 4.92 10.29 0.69
N ALA A 25 5.97 9.51 0.98
CA ALA A 25 6.03 8.64 2.16
C ALA A 25 6.19 9.46 3.44
N ILE A 26 5.61 8.96 4.53
CA ILE A 26 5.86 9.52 5.87
C ILE A 26 7.31 9.31 6.28
N ALA A 27 7.88 10.28 7.00
CA ALA A 27 9.23 10.15 7.52
C ALA A 27 9.38 8.91 8.43
N PRO A 28 10.48 8.14 8.32
CA PRO A 28 10.68 6.90 9.09
C PRO A 28 10.41 7.08 10.59
N GLY A 29 10.93 8.12 11.21
CA GLY A 29 10.74 8.41 12.64
C GLY A 29 9.30 8.71 13.07
N ALA A 30 8.39 9.02 12.13
CA ALA A 30 6.99 9.28 12.42
C ALA A 30 6.09 8.04 12.30
N GLN A 31 6.60 6.92 11.76
CA GLN A 31 5.79 5.73 11.51
C GLN A 31 5.21 5.11 12.78
N GLN A 32 5.99 5.08 13.87
CA GLN A 32 5.56 4.51 15.15
C GLN A 32 4.34 5.26 15.74
N ALA A 33 4.25 6.57 15.52
CA ALA A 33 3.11 7.36 15.98
C ALA A 33 1.78 6.97 15.29
N LEU A 34 1.84 6.46 14.05
CA LEU A 34 0.66 5.98 13.33
C LEU A 34 0.06 4.71 13.93
N LEU A 35 0.84 3.93 14.71
CA LEU A 35 0.36 2.72 15.37
C LEU A 35 -0.54 3.02 16.57
N ALA A 36 -0.45 4.23 17.13
CA ALA A 36 -1.28 4.63 18.26
C ALA A 36 -2.77 4.71 17.89
N SER A 37 -3.63 4.34 18.85
CA SER A 37 -5.08 4.49 18.79
C SER A 37 -5.62 4.63 20.21
N SER A 38 -6.72 5.36 20.38
CA SER A 38 -7.47 5.35 21.65
C SER A 38 -8.17 4.01 21.92
N ASP A 39 -8.42 3.23 20.85
CA ASP A 39 -8.89 1.85 20.95
C ASP A 39 -7.68 0.90 20.97
N PRO A 40 -7.45 0.14 22.06
CA PRO A 40 -6.33 -0.79 22.17
C PRO A 40 -6.34 -1.91 21.13
N GLN A 41 -7.53 -2.34 20.67
CA GLN A 41 -7.65 -3.39 19.66
C GLN A 41 -7.18 -2.88 18.30
N LEU A 42 -7.56 -1.64 17.93
CA LEU A 42 -7.09 -1.03 16.68
C LEU A 42 -5.57 -0.78 16.70
N ALA A 43 -5.02 -0.36 17.85
CA ALA A 43 -3.57 -0.23 18.01
C ALA A 43 -2.86 -1.59 17.85
N ALA A 44 -3.38 -2.66 18.47
CA ALA A 44 -2.84 -4.01 18.37
C ALA A 44 -2.92 -4.54 16.92
N ASN A 45 -4.04 -4.31 16.23
CA ASN A 45 -4.22 -4.72 14.83
C ASN A 45 -3.22 -4.03 13.90
N LYS A 46 -3.03 -2.70 14.05
CA LYS A 46 -2.02 -1.95 13.28
C LYS A 46 -0.62 -2.48 13.56
N LYS A 47 -0.28 -2.73 14.84
CA LYS A 47 1.03 -3.28 15.22
C LYS A 47 1.26 -4.65 14.60
N LEU A 48 0.27 -5.54 14.62
CA LEU A 48 0.36 -6.88 14.02
C LEU A 48 0.72 -6.80 12.53
N VAL A 49 0.02 -5.96 11.76
CA VAL A 49 0.27 -5.78 10.33
C VAL A 49 1.61 -5.11 10.08
N PHE A 50 1.98 -4.11 10.88
CA PHE A 50 3.27 -3.43 10.80
C PHE A 50 4.45 -4.39 11.04
N ASP A 51 4.35 -5.24 12.08
CA ASP A 51 5.39 -6.22 12.40
C ASP A 51 5.46 -7.34 11.34
N MET A 52 4.32 -7.83 10.87
CA MET A 52 4.25 -8.77 9.74
C MET A 52 4.95 -8.20 8.51
N TRP A 53 4.66 -6.95 8.18
CA TRP A 53 5.25 -6.30 7.00
C TRP A 53 6.76 -6.24 7.06
N ARG A 54 7.31 -5.77 8.20
CA ARG A 54 8.75 -5.65 8.39
C ARG A 54 9.46 -7.00 8.37
N THR A 55 8.87 -8.01 9.04
CA THR A 55 9.47 -9.33 9.23
C THR A 55 9.34 -10.18 7.97
N PHE A 56 8.10 -10.31 7.45
CA PHE A 56 7.81 -11.24 6.37
C PHE A 56 8.02 -10.60 4.99
N LEU A 57 7.42 -9.41 4.74
CA LEU A 57 7.47 -8.80 3.41
C LEU A 57 8.78 -8.06 3.14
N SER A 58 9.30 -7.30 4.10
CA SER A 58 10.52 -6.50 3.91
C SER A 58 11.79 -7.29 4.15
N ALA A 59 11.86 -8.07 5.24
CA ALA A 59 13.06 -8.82 5.64
C ALA A 59 13.08 -10.28 5.14
N HIS A 60 12.01 -10.76 4.49
CA HIS A 60 11.89 -12.07 3.86
C HIS A 60 12.04 -13.27 4.81
N HIS A 61 11.67 -13.11 6.08
CA HIS A 61 11.62 -14.20 7.05
C HIS A 61 10.36 -15.05 6.84
N ILE A 62 10.35 -15.86 5.77
CA ILE A 62 9.20 -16.65 5.33
C ILE A 62 8.80 -17.69 6.38
N GLU A 63 9.77 -18.24 7.10
CA GLU A 63 9.58 -19.20 8.19
C GLU A 63 8.75 -18.62 9.34
N GLU A 64 8.76 -17.30 9.53
CA GLU A 64 8.02 -16.61 10.59
C GLU A 64 6.58 -16.22 10.22
N ALA A 65 6.14 -16.50 8.98
CA ALA A 65 4.81 -16.09 8.50
C ALA A 65 3.66 -16.60 9.37
N ASP A 66 3.79 -17.79 9.96
CA ASP A 66 2.80 -18.39 10.86
C ASP A 66 2.66 -17.65 12.20
N LYS A 67 3.60 -16.78 12.58
CA LYS A 67 3.41 -15.87 13.72
C LYS A 67 2.33 -14.82 13.46
N PHE A 68 2.09 -14.47 12.20
CA PHE A 68 1.22 -13.38 11.77
C PHE A 68 -0.04 -13.86 11.04
N LEU A 69 0.09 -14.84 10.14
CA LEU A 69 -0.97 -15.32 9.27
C LEU A 69 -1.66 -16.56 9.87
N ALA A 70 -2.98 -16.66 9.69
CA ALA A 70 -3.73 -17.86 10.00
C ALA A 70 -3.47 -18.98 9.00
N PRO A 71 -3.59 -20.27 9.38
CA PRO A 71 -3.46 -21.37 8.45
C PRO A 71 -4.43 -21.28 7.26
N GLU A 72 -5.68 -20.84 7.52
CA GLU A 72 -6.76 -20.67 6.53
C GLU A 72 -6.79 -19.30 5.86
N TYR A 73 -5.66 -18.58 5.88
CA TYR A 73 -5.52 -17.25 5.29
C TYR A 73 -6.07 -17.19 3.85
N HIS A 74 -6.99 -16.27 3.60
CA HIS A 74 -7.58 -16.02 2.29
C HIS A 74 -6.80 -14.95 1.52
N GLN A 75 -6.31 -15.30 0.33
CA GLN A 75 -5.56 -14.41 -0.54
C GLN A 75 -6.40 -13.97 -1.74
N HIS A 76 -6.54 -12.65 -1.94
CA HIS A 76 -7.22 -12.09 -3.10
C HIS A 76 -6.26 -11.53 -4.17
N ASN A 77 -4.95 -11.54 -3.92
CA ASN A 77 -3.96 -11.25 -4.98
C ASN A 77 -3.99 -12.38 -6.02
N PRO A 78 -4.25 -12.08 -7.31
CA PRO A 78 -4.41 -13.11 -8.33
C PRO A 78 -3.14 -13.88 -8.67
N ASN A 79 -1.97 -13.48 -8.12
CA ASN A 79 -0.67 -14.07 -8.39
C ASN A 79 -0.20 -15.04 -7.29
N ALA A 80 -0.93 -15.15 -6.17
CA ALA A 80 -0.58 -16.02 -5.05
C ALA A 80 -1.78 -16.90 -4.66
N GLU A 81 -1.50 -18.15 -4.28
CA GLU A 81 -2.53 -19.08 -3.83
C GLU A 81 -3.02 -18.73 -2.42
N THR A 82 -4.28 -19.08 -2.14
CA THR A 82 -4.90 -19.01 -0.81
C THR A 82 -4.24 -19.99 0.17
N GLY A 83 -4.29 -19.64 1.45
CA GLY A 83 -3.71 -20.41 2.56
C GLY A 83 -2.27 -20.01 2.88
N LEU A 84 -1.89 -20.18 4.14
CA LEU A 84 -0.53 -19.88 4.61
C LEU A 84 0.53 -20.62 3.78
N ALA A 85 0.28 -21.89 3.43
CA ALA A 85 1.20 -22.67 2.62
C ALA A 85 1.39 -22.08 1.21
N GLY A 86 0.30 -21.64 0.55
CA GLY A 86 0.34 -21.00 -0.76
C GLY A 86 1.14 -19.71 -0.75
N VAL A 87 0.92 -18.86 0.25
CA VAL A 87 1.67 -17.60 0.43
C VAL A 87 3.16 -17.89 0.68
N LYS A 88 3.49 -18.83 1.57
CA LYS A 88 4.89 -19.23 1.81
C LYS A 88 5.56 -19.76 0.52
N ALA A 89 4.87 -20.57 -0.26
CA ALA A 89 5.37 -21.09 -1.54
C ALA A 89 5.65 -19.96 -2.54
N TYR A 90 4.72 -18.99 -2.66
CA TYR A 90 4.91 -17.82 -3.54
C TYR A 90 6.19 -17.05 -3.19
N PHE A 91 6.36 -16.66 -1.91
CA PHE A 91 7.55 -15.89 -1.49
C PHE A 91 8.84 -16.71 -1.57
N THR A 92 8.79 -18.02 -1.29
CA THR A 92 9.95 -18.92 -1.47
C THR A 92 10.39 -18.97 -2.94
N ALA A 93 9.46 -18.96 -3.88
CA ALA A 93 9.78 -18.97 -5.31
C ALA A 93 10.52 -17.70 -5.78
N LEU A 94 10.41 -16.59 -5.06
CA LEU A 94 11.15 -15.35 -5.33
C LEU A 94 12.66 -15.48 -5.02
N LYS A 95 13.08 -16.50 -4.24
CA LYS A 95 14.48 -16.78 -3.87
C LYS A 95 15.19 -15.60 -3.19
N LEU A 96 14.47 -14.78 -2.45
CA LEU A 96 15.02 -13.68 -1.68
C LEU A 96 15.57 -14.19 -0.36
N ALA A 97 16.84 -13.85 -0.05
CA ALA A 97 17.46 -14.21 1.22
C ALA A 97 16.91 -13.36 2.36
N PRO A 98 16.74 -13.92 3.58
CA PRO A 98 16.41 -13.13 4.76
C PRO A 98 17.46 -12.05 5.03
N THR A 99 16.99 -10.88 5.46
CA THR A 99 17.81 -9.72 5.83
C THR A 99 17.49 -9.28 7.26
N PRO A 100 18.28 -8.40 7.91
CA PRO A 100 17.92 -7.81 9.18
C PRO A 100 16.54 -7.13 9.10
N ILE A 101 15.69 -7.34 10.11
CA ILE A 101 14.34 -6.76 10.16
C ILE A 101 14.47 -5.24 10.33
N PRO A 102 13.97 -4.43 9.39
CA PRO A 102 14.07 -2.97 9.49
C PRO A 102 13.12 -2.44 10.58
N ASP A 103 13.43 -1.26 11.15
CA ASP A 103 12.56 -0.61 12.15
C ASP A 103 11.31 0.02 11.54
N THR A 104 11.28 0.19 10.21
CA THR A 104 10.24 0.90 9.47
C THR A 104 9.82 0.12 8.21
N ILE A 105 8.67 0.48 7.65
CA ILE A 105 8.22 0.04 6.33
C ILE A 105 8.68 1.07 5.30
N ASP A 106 9.42 0.62 4.29
CA ASP A 106 9.85 1.50 3.20
C ASP A 106 8.64 2.07 2.45
N ARG A 107 8.73 3.35 2.07
CA ARG A 107 7.71 4.06 1.28
C ARG A 107 6.31 4.10 1.89
N MET A 108 6.15 3.86 3.18
CA MET A 108 4.85 3.91 3.83
C MET A 108 4.29 5.34 3.84
N VAL A 109 3.06 5.50 3.36
CA VAL A 109 2.28 6.74 3.42
C VAL A 109 1.46 6.78 4.70
N SER A 110 0.78 5.68 5.03
CA SER A 110 -0.07 5.58 6.21
C SER A 110 -0.38 4.13 6.58
N ILE A 111 -0.81 3.92 7.83
CA ILE A 111 -1.46 2.71 8.30
C ILE A 111 -2.68 3.11 9.14
N VAL A 112 -3.85 2.61 8.76
CA VAL A 112 -5.12 2.90 9.44
C VAL A 112 -5.84 1.62 9.78
N ALA A 113 -6.67 1.64 10.84
CA ALA A 113 -7.48 0.50 11.25
C ALA A 113 -8.89 0.94 11.59
N GLU A 114 -9.87 0.12 11.23
CA GLU A 114 -11.27 0.26 11.58
C GLU A 114 -11.87 -1.14 11.80
N ARG A 115 -12.45 -1.37 12.97
CA ARG A 115 -12.96 -2.69 13.38
C ARG A 115 -11.87 -3.78 13.25
N ASP A 116 -12.10 -4.77 12.41
CA ASP A 116 -11.19 -5.90 12.15
C ASP A 116 -10.28 -5.68 10.92
N LEU A 117 -10.34 -4.52 10.28
CA LEU A 117 -9.58 -4.21 9.07
C LEU A 117 -8.41 -3.27 9.35
N VAL A 118 -7.30 -3.53 8.68
CA VAL A 118 -6.12 -2.65 8.64
C VAL A 118 -5.77 -2.39 7.19
N VAL A 119 -5.53 -1.12 6.84
CA VAL A 119 -5.07 -0.72 5.51
C VAL A 119 -3.69 -0.09 5.63
N VAL A 120 -2.76 -0.53 4.79
CA VAL A 120 -1.44 0.08 4.59
C VAL A 120 -1.43 0.75 3.22
N ALA A 121 -1.05 2.02 3.17
CA ALA A 121 -0.85 2.78 1.95
C ALA A 121 0.65 3.01 1.73
N LEU A 122 1.12 2.76 0.52
CA LEU A 122 2.52 2.85 0.12
C LEU A 122 2.68 3.72 -1.12
N VAL A 123 3.79 4.42 -1.24
CA VAL A 123 4.17 5.06 -2.51
C VAL A 123 4.55 3.99 -3.51
N ARG A 124 3.96 4.03 -4.69
CA ARG A 124 4.34 3.23 -5.84
C ARG A 124 4.83 4.12 -6.96
N GLU A 125 6.00 3.80 -7.49
CA GLU A 125 6.56 4.44 -8.68
C GLU A 125 6.08 3.71 -9.94
N GLY A 126 5.86 4.47 -10.99
CA GLY A 126 5.49 3.96 -12.30
C GLY A 126 6.08 4.82 -13.42
N LYS A 127 5.91 4.34 -14.64
CA LYS A 127 6.19 5.10 -15.85
C LYS A 127 4.94 5.12 -16.72
N ASP A 128 4.64 6.27 -17.30
CA ASP A 128 3.56 6.38 -18.29
C ASP A 128 3.98 5.77 -19.65
N LYS A 129 3.07 5.81 -20.62
CA LYS A 129 3.31 5.29 -21.98
C LYS A 129 4.46 6.00 -22.73
N ASP A 130 4.84 7.20 -22.30
CA ASP A 130 5.90 8.02 -22.89
C ASP A 130 7.22 7.88 -22.11
N GLY A 131 7.25 7.05 -21.05
CA GLY A 131 8.41 6.77 -20.21
C GLY A 131 8.63 7.76 -19.07
N ASN A 132 7.75 8.75 -18.87
CA ASN A 132 7.85 9.72 -17.78
C ASN A 132 7.54 9.03 -16.44
N ALA A 133 8.38 9.30 -15.44
CA ALA A 133 8.16 8.79 -14.10
C ALA A 133 6.98 9.50 -13.42
N TYR A 134 6.17 8.74 -12.69
CA TYR A 134 5.13 9.26 -11.81
C TYR A 134 5.07 8.45 -10.51
N THR A 135 4.42 9.00 -9.50
CA THR A 135 4.09 8.27 -8.27
C THR A 135 2.58 8.10 -8.16
N THR A 136 2.17 6.97 -7.58
CA THR A 136 0.80 6.68 -7.20
C THR A 136 0.78 5.97 -5.87
N THR A 137 -0.39 5.59 -5.38
CA THR A 137 -0.53 4.88 -4.11
C THR A 137 -0.89 3.42 -4.36
N TRP A 138 -0.18 2.53 -3.69
CA TRP A 138 -0.55 1.12 -3.54
C TRP A 138 -1.26 0.93 -2.22
N PHE A 139 -2.30 0.09 -2.19
CA PHE A 139 -3.04 -0.25 -0.99
C PHE A 139 -3.04 -1.74 -0.76
N ASP A 140 -2.75 -2.13 0.48
CA ASP A 140 -2.95 -3.47 1.00
C ASP A 140 -3.93 -3.39 2.16
N MET A 141 -4.95 -4.25 2.16
CA MET A 141 -5.93 -4.36 3.22
C MET A 141 -5.90 -5.76 3.82
N PHE A 142 -5.95 -5.82 5.14
CA PHE A 142 -5.88 -7.06 5.91
C PHE A 142 -7.06 -7.16 6.87
N ARG A 143 -7.66 -8.35 6.98
CA ARG A 143 -8.62 -8.68 8.04
C ARG A 143 -7.92 -9.40 9.17
N ILE A 144 -8.25 -9.01 10.38
CA ILE A 144 -7.67 -9.57 11.61
C ILE A 144 -8.76 -10.34 12.36
N ALA A 145 -8.49 -11.57 12.74
CA ALA A 145 -9.32 -12.36 13.66
C ALA A 145 -8.43 -13.15 14.60
N ASN A 146 -8.80 -13.20 15.89
CA ASN A 146 -8.08 -13.95 16.92
C ASN A 146 -6.56 -13.65 16.97
N GLY A 147 -6.17 -12.38 16.74
CA GLY A 147 -4.78 -11.95 16.75
C GLY A 147 -3.95 -12.44 15.56
N LYS A 148 -4.59 -12.86 14.47
CA LYS A 148 -3.97 -13.29 13.22
C LYS A 148 -4.57 -12.57 12.03
N ILE A 149 -3.77 -12.40 10.99
CA ILE A 149 -4.25 -11.97 9.67
C ILE A 149 -4.91 -13.17 9.00
N VAL A 150 -6.20 -13.04 8.69
CA VAL A 150 -7.02 -14.11 8.10
C VAL A 150 -7.36 -13.87 6.64
N GLU A 151 -7.18 -12.63 6.13
CA GLU A 151 -7.56 -12.29 4.76
C GLU A 151 -6.79 -11.06 4.29
N HIS A 152 -6.50 -11.00 2.98
CA HIS A 152 -5.72 -9.93 2.35
C HIS A 152 -6.26 -9.56 0.98
N TRP A 153 -6.31 -8.27 0.70
CA TRP A 153 -6.60 -7.67 -0.61
C TRP A 153 -5.51 -6.68 -0.97
N ASP A 154 -5.20 -6.60 -2.24
CA ASP A 154 -4.34 -5.57 -2.81
C ASP A 154 -4.83 -5.14 -4.20
N THR A 155 -4.09 -4.23 -4.82
CA THR A 155 -4.40 -3.71 -6.15
C THR A 155 -3.66 -4.45 -7.28
N ALA A 156 -3.10 -5.65 -7.00
CA ALA A 156 -2.37 -6.42 -7.99
C ALA A 156 -3.27 -6.87 -9.15
N THR A 157 -2.69 -6.86 -10.34
CA THR A 157 -3.28 -7.41 -11.55
C THR A 157 -2.45 -8.59 -12.02
N LYS A 158 -3.04 -9.47 -12.82
CA LYS A 158 -2.24 -10.47 -13.54
C LYS A 158 -1.37 -9.77 -14.58
N PRO A 159 -0.13 -10.23 -14.82
CA PRO A 159 0.73 -9.72 -15.88
C PRO A 159 0.16 -9.97 -17.27
#